data_d9b9d9d0a48bd1e3588464c3bffb2312
#
_entry.id   d9b9d9d0a48bd1e3588464c3bffb2312
#
_cell.length_a   1.000
_cell.length_b   1.000
_cell.length_c   1.000
_cell.angle_alpha   90.00
_cell.angle_beta   90.00
_cell.angle_gamma   90.00
#
_symmetry.space_group_name_H-M   'P 1'
#
loop_
_entity.id
_entity.type
_entity.pdbx_description
1 polymer ?
#
loop_
_entity_poly.entity_id
_entity_poly.type
_entity_poly.pdbx_seq_one_letter_code
_entity_poly.pdbx_strand_id
1 'polypeptide(L)'
;VIPQPDFKQKTILIGYLTRIANLIGIKTPKIACIAPSEQLLPSVLSSTEAALLAKMGDRGQLGNVVIDGPLSLDVALYKEAAEIKKVKGSSVAGDADCLLFPNIESGNVFFKASTHMGGGEIAAMVMGTKVPCVLTSRGGSSLTKLYSIALACLAAK
;
A
#
# COMPACT_ATOMS: atom_id res chain seq x y z
N VAL A 1 -5.21 7.26 12.91
CA VAL A 1 -4.04 7.14 12.02
C VAL A 1 -2.81 6.89 12.88
N ILE A 2 -1.98 5.94 12.49
CA ILE A 2 -0.71 5.61 13.16
C ILE A 2 0.40 6.34 12.39
N PRO A 3 1.08 7.34 12.99
CA PRO A 3 2.06 8.14 12.24
C PRO A 3 3.28 7.34 11.81
N GLN A 4 3.84 6.53 12.71
CA GLN A 4 4.96 5.64 12.44
C GLN A 4 4.60 4.23 12.92
N PRO A 5 4.01 3.39 12.05
CA PRO A 5 3.65 2.03 12.45
C PRO A 5 4.90 1.20 12.74
N ASP A 6 4.89 0.49 13.86
CA ASP A 6 5.89 -0.52 14.16
C ASP A 6 5.72 -1.75 13.25
N PHE A 7 6.65 -2.70 13.33
CA PHE A 7 6.64 -3.89 12.49
C PHE A 7 5.34 -4.70 12.63
N LYS A 8 4.84 -4.88 13.86
CA LYS A 8 3.58 -5.60 14.12
C LYS A 8 2.38 -4.86 13.53
N GLN A 9 2.36 -3.54 13.65
CA GLN A 9 1.31 -2.71 13.05
C GLN A 9 1.36 -2.79 11.51
N LYS A 10 2.54 -2.87 10.90
CA LYS A 10 2.68 -3.07 9.45
C LYS A 10 2.11 -4.41 8.98
N THR A 11 2.26 -5.49 9.74
CA THR A 11 1.59 -6.76 9.40
C THR A 11 0.07 -6.65 9.43
N ILE A 12 -0.49 -5.88 10.36
CA ILE A 12 -1.94 -5.59 10.42
C ILE A 12 -2.37 -4.73 9.22
N LEU A 13 -1.58 -3.73 8.84
CA LEU A 13 -1.87 -2.88 7.67
C LEU A 13 -1.88 -3.69 6.37
N ILE A 14 -1.01 -4.68 6.21
CA ILE A 14 -1.05 -5.62 5.07
C ILE A 14 -2.39 -6.36 5.03
N GLY A 15 -2.89 -6.83 6.16
CA GLY A 15 -4.22 -7.45 6.24
C GLY A 15 -5.34 -6.49 5.81
N TYR A 16 -5.24 -5.21 6.16
CA TYR A 16 -6.22 -4.20 5.73
C TYR A 16 -6.12 -3.91 4.22
N LEU A 17 -4.91 -3.79 3.67
CA LEU A 17 -4.71 -3.63 2.22
C LEU A 17 -5.28 -4.82 1.46
N THR A 18 -4.99 -6.04 1.92
CA THR A 18 -5.53 -7.28 1.33
C THR A 18 -7.05 -7.29 1.36
N ARG A 19 -7.67 -6.91 2.49
CA ARG A 19 -9.13 -6.83 2.60
C ARG A 19 -9.72 -5.83 1.61
N ILE A 20 -9.15 -4.63 1.50
CA ILE A 20 -9.63 -3.61 0.54
C ILE A 20 -9.48 -4.10 -0.89
N ALA A 21 -8.32 -4.66 -1.25
CA ALA A 21 -8.09 -5.22 -2.58
C ALA A 21 -9.11 -6.30 -2.94
N ASN A 22 -9.42 -7.21 -1.99
CA ASN A 22 -10.42 -8.25 -2.18
C ASN A 22 -11.83 -7.67 -2.39
N LEU A 23 -12.20 -6.59 -1.70
CA LEU A 23 -13.50 -5.92 -1.86
C LEU A 23 -13.70 -5.36 -3.27
N ILE A 24 -12.62 -4.94 -3.93
CA ILE A 24 -12.65 -4.43 -5.31
C ILE A 24 -12.30 -5.49 -6.36
N GLY A 25 -12.24 -6.77 -5.95
CA GLY A 25 -12.11 -7.91 -6.87
C GLY A 25 -10.70 -8.48 -7.07
N ILE A 26 -9.68 -7.94 -6.42
CA ILE A 26 -8.30 -8.44 -6.50
C ILE A 26 -8.11 -9.53 -5.45
N LYS A 27 -8.17 -10.80 -5.85
CA LYS A 27 -8.16 -11.96 -4.94
C LYS A 27 -6.81 -12.22 -4.27
N THR A 28 -5.72 -11.97 -4.97
CA THR A 28 -4.34 -12.16 -4.47
C THR A 28 -3.55 -10.90 -4.77
N PRO A 29 -3.69 -9.85 -3.93
CA PRO A 29 -3.06 -8.57 -4.20
C PRO A 29 -1.54 -8.62 -4.11
N LYS A 30 -0.90 -7.87 -4.99
CA LYS A 30 0.54 -7.62 -5.02
C LYS A 30 0.84 -6.36 -4.21
N ILE A 31 1.49 -6.51 -3.08
CA ILE A 31 1.80 -5.41 -2.15
C ILE A 31 3.28 -5.05 -2.24
N ALA A 32 3.58 -3.83 -2.64
CA ALA A 32 4.92 -3.27 -2.59
C ALA A 32 5.16 -2.58 -1.24
N CYS A 33 6.17 -3.02 -0.50
CA CYS A 33 6.65 -2.34 0.71
C CYS A 33 7.63 -1.24 0.30
N ILE A 34 7.19 0.01 0.42
CA ILE A 34 7.92 1.18 -0.08
C ILE A 34 9.10 1.54 0.83
N ALA A 35 10.24 1.74 0.19
CA ALA A 35 11.50 2.19 0.78
C ALA A 35 12.21 3.17 -0.18
N PRO A 36 13.29 3.85 0.25
CA PRO A 36 13.98 4.81 -0.63
C PRO A 36 14.69 4.16 -1.82
N SER A 37 14.93 2.85 -1.77
CA SER A 37 15.63 2.09 -2.81
C SER A 37 15.19 0.64 -2.78
N GLU A 38 15.39 -0.08 -3.88
CA GLU A 38 15.24 -1.53 -4.00
C GLU A 38 16.41 -2.33 -3.39
N GLN A 39 17.48 -1.63 -3.00
CA GLN A 39 18.63 -2.25 -2.35
C GLN A 39 18.33 -2.54 -0.88
N LEU A 40 18.86 -3.66 -0.39
CA LEU A 40 18.84 -3.98 1.03
C LEU A 40 19.82 -3.08 1.79
N LEU A 41 19.30 -2.10 2.50
CA LEU A 41 20.07 -1.11 3.26
C LEU A 41 19.88 -1.38 4.77
N PRO A 42 20.85 -2.04 5.44
CA PRO A 42 20.71 -2.42 6.85
C PRO A 42 20.50 -1.25 7.82
N SER A 43 21.05 -0.07 7.48
CA SER A 43 20.88 1.15 8.28
C SER A 43 19.55 1.88 8.07
N VAL A 44 18.73 1.45 7.10
CA VAL A 44 17.44 2.05 6.77
C VAL A 44 16.31 1.15 7.25
N LEU A 45 15.61 1.55 8.30
CA LEU A 45 14.56 0.73 8.93
C LEU A 45 13.47 0.29 7.94
N SER A 46 13.02 1.20 7.06
CA SER A 46 12.01 0.85 6.05
C SER A 46 12.49 -0.23 5.07
N SER A 47 13.80 -0.27 4.76
CA SER A 47 14.39 -1.30 3.90
C SER A 47 14.42 -2.66 4.59
N THR A 48 14.89 -2.72 5.84
CA THR A 48 14.99 -3.97 6.60
C THR A 48 13.62 -4.56 6.94
N GLU A 49 12.66 -3.73 7.35
CA GLU A 49 11.29 -4.19 7.62
C GLU A 49 10.58 -4.65 6.36
N ALA A 50 10.76 -3.96 5.22
CA ALA A 50 10.21 -4.36 3.94
C ALA A 50 10.70 -5.75 3.51
N ALA A 51 11.99 -6.02 3.64
CA ALA A 51 12.57 -7.33 3.35
C ALA A 51 12.02 -8.45 4.25
N LEU A 52 11.83 -8.16 5.54
CA LEU A 52 11.21 -9.11 6.47
C LEU A 52 9.75 -9.40 6.09
N LEU A 53 8.96 -8.37 5.75
CA LEU A 53 7.57 -8.52 5.32
C LEU A 53 7.46 -9.32 4.02
N ALA A 54 8.34 -9.06 3.04
CA ALA A 54 8.43 -9.83 1.81
C ALA A 54 8.69 -11.30 2.12
N LYS A 55 9.65 -11.58 3.01
CA LYS A 55 9.96 -12.96 3.42
C LYS A 55 8.84 -13.65 4.18
N MET A 56 8.08 -12.91 4.99
CA MET A 56 6.87 -13.44 5.63
C MET A 56 5.78 -13.75 4.60
N GLY A 57 5.64 -12.92 3.56
CA GLY A 57 4.76 -13.18 2.42
C GLY A 57 5.11 -14.49 1.70
N ASP A 58 6.38 -14.68 1.34
CA ASP A 58 6.89 -15.91 0.72
C ASP A 58 6.55 -17.18 1.51
N ARG A 59 6.51 -17.06 2.84
CA ARG A 59 6.18 -18.16 3.75
C ARG A 59 4.70 -18.32 4.05
N GLY A 60 3.84 -17.52 3.43
CA GLY A 60 2.38 -17.54 3.64
C GLY A 60 1.92 -17.07 5.02
N GLN A 61 2.78 -16.38 5.79
CA GLN A 61 2.47 -15.92 7.14
C GLN A 61 1.47 -14.73 7.16
N LEU A 62 1.27 -14.08 6.03
CA LEU A 62 0.43 -12.89 5.89
C LEU A 62 -0.84 -13.12 5.05
N GLY A 63 -1.19 -14.39 4.83
CA GLY A 63 -2.39 -14.79 4.10
C GLY A 63 -2.19 -14.88 2.59
N ASN A 64 -3.30 -14.79 1.83
CA ASN A 64 -3.27 -14.89 0.37
C ASN A 64 -2.89 -13.56 -0.27
N VAL A 65 -1.61 -13.25 -0.28
CA VAL A 65 -1.02 -12.01 -0.75
C VAL A 65 0.38 -12.26 -1.29
N VAL A 66 0.80 -11.52 -2.31
CA VAL A 66 2.18 -11.49 -2.79
C VAL A 66 2.81 -10.20 -2.31
N ILE A 67 3.93 -10.29 -1.61
CA ILE A 67 4.59 -9.11 -1.02
C ILE A 67 6.03 -9.05 -1.49
N ASP A 68 6.47 -7.88 -1.89
CA ASP A 68 7.88 -7.63 -2.15
C ASP A 68 8.32 -6.28 -1.59
N GLY A 69 9.60 -6.20 -1.31
CA GLY A 69 10.28 -5.02 -0.77
C GLY A 69 11.67 -5.37 -0.21
N PRO A 70 12.50 -4.34 -0.07
CA PRO A 70 12.21 -2.91 -0.30
C PRO A 70 12.04 -2.58 -1.78
N LEU A 71 11.12 -1.68 -2.12
CA LEU A 71 10.94 -1.16 -3.48
C LEU A 71 10.82 0.37 -3.43
N SER A 72 11.53 1.06 -4.32
CA SER A 72 11.27 2.48 -4.56
C SER A 72 9.95 2.64 -5.32
N LEU A 73 9.31 3.80 -5.20
CA LEU A 73 7.97 4.03 -5.73
C LEU A 73 7.88 3.79 -7.25
N ASP A 74 8.88 4.26 -8.00
CA ASP A 74 8.98 4.06 -9.44
C ASP A 74 9.09 2.58 -9.82
N VAL A 75 9.92 1.83 -9.08
CA VAL A 75 10.09 0.38 -9.28
C VAL A 75 8.80 -0.39 -8.93
N ALA A 76 8.07 0.04 -7.90
CA ALA A 76 6.81 -0.60 -7.54
C ALA A 76 5.74 -0.44 -8.62
N LEU A 77 5.69 0.73 -9.29
CA LEU A 77 4.60 1.11 -10.18
C LEU A 77 4.91 0.94 -11.68
N TYR A 78 6.18 1.05 -12.08
CA TYR A 78 6.55 1.09 -13.48
C TYR A 78 7.51 -0.04 -13.85
N LYS A 79 7.06 -0.89 -14.77
CA LYS A 79 7.82 -2.04 -15.26
C LYS A 79 9.16 -1.62 -15.89
N GLU A 80 9.17 -0.53 -16.63
CA GLU A 80 10.38 0.03 -17.23
C GLU A 80 11.42 0.41 -16.16
N ALA A 81 11.00 1.02 -15.05
CA ALA A 81 11.89 1.35 -13.93
C ALA A 81 12.48 0.10 -13.28
N ALA A 82 11.66 -0.95 -13.09
CA ALA A 82 12.10 -2.23 -12.57
C ALA A 82 13.12 -2.91 -13.48
N GLU A 83 12.93 -2.83 -14.80
CA GLU A 83 13.85 -3.37 -15.82
C GLU A 83 15.18 -2.61 -15.84
N ILE A 84 15.14 -1.26 -15.85
CA ILE A 84 16.33 -0.40 -15.84
C ILE A 84 17.17 -0.67 -14.58
N LYS A 85 16.52 -0.77 -13.42
CA LYS A 85 17.18 -1.06 -12.14
C LYS A 85 17.50 -2.53 -11.93
N LYS A 86 17.17 -3.38 -12.90
CA LYS A 86 17.49 -4.82 -12.93
C LYS A 86 16.98 -5.60 -11.72
N VAL A 87 15.79 -5.24 -11.24
CA VAL A 87 15.13 -5.98 -10.16
C VAL A 87 14.70 -7.35 -10.68
N LYS A 88 15.28 -8.41 -10.13
CA LYS A 88 15.06 -9.79 -10.58
C LYS A 88 14.23 -10.56 -9.56
N GLY A 89 13.40 -11.47 -10.06
CA GLY A 89 12.66 -12.42 -9.22
C GLY A 89 11.46 -11.83 -8.48
N SER A 90 11.14 -10.56 -8.73
CA SER A 90 9.95 -9.91 -8.18
C SER A 90 8.76 -10.09 -9.12
N SER A 91 7.63 -10.52 -8.59
CA SER A 91 6.35 -10.50 -9.29
C SER A 91 5.49 -9.29 -8.92
N VAL A 92 6.01 -8.39 -8.08
CA VAL A 92 5.38 -7.16 -7.61
C VAL A 92 5.97 -5.93 -8.30
N ALA A 93 7.29 -5.94 -8.56
CA ALA A 93 7.95 -4.80 -9.18
C ALA A 93 7.37 -4.49 -10.57
N GLY A 94 6.90 -3.26 -10.75
CA GLY A 94 6.24 -2.78 -11.96
C GLY A 94 4.79 -3.22 -12.13
N ASP A 95 4.21 -3.89 -11.12
CA ASP A 95 2.86 -4.45 -11.19
C ASP A 95 2.17 -4.51 -9.80
N ALA A 96 2.49 -3.57 -8.93
CA ALA A 96 1.93 -3.50 -7.60
C ALA A 96 0.46 -3.05 -7.61
N ASP A 97 -0.42 -3.82 -6.95
CA ASP A 97 -1.81 -3.44 -6.70
C ASP A 97 -1.94 -2.51 -5.47
N CYS A 98 -1.05 -2.69 -4.50
CA CYS A 98 -1.08 -1.97 -3.22
C CYS A 98 0.32 -1.48 -2.84
N LEU A 99 0.36 -0.32 -2.17
CA LEU A 99 1.59 0.27 -1.64
C LEU A 99 1.51 0.38 -0.12
N LEU A 100 2.46 -0.22 0.59
CA LEU A 100 2.64 -0.03 2.03
C LEU A 100 3.74 0.99 2.26
N PHE A 101 3.36 2.18 2.71
CA PHE A 101 4.30 3.25 3.05
C PHE A 101 4.88 3.06 4.46
N PRO A 102 6.15 3.44 4.69
CA PRO A 102 6.81 3.25 5.99
C PRO A 102 6.25 4.13 7.10
N ASN A 103 5.70 5.29 6.77
CA ASN A 103 5.16 6.28 7.71
C ASN A 103 4.07 7.12 7.04
N ILE A 104 3.38 7.94 7.85
CA ILE A 104 2.28 8.78 7.37
C ILE A 104 2.77 9.89 6.44
N GLU A 105 3.96 10.43 6.67
CA GLU A 105 4.50 11.53 5.88
C GLU A 105 4.64 11.13 4.42
N SER A 106 5.31 9.99 4.16
CA SER A 106 5.49 9.47 2.80
C SER A 106 4.16 9.11 2.14
N GLY A 107 3.26 8.44 2.86
CA GLY A 107 1.92 8.11 2.35
C GLY A 107 1.08 9.35 2.06
N ASN A 108 1.10 10.35 2.94
CA ASN A 108 0.35 11.58 2.75
C ASN A 108 0.91 12.44 1.59
N VAL A 109 2.23 12.53 1.43
CA VAL A 109 2.86 13.21 0.29
C VAL A 109 2.43 12.55 -1.02
N PHE A 110 2.52 11.22 -1.11
CA PHE A 110 2.06 10.48 -2.28
C PHE A 110 0.58 10.71 -2.57
N PHE A 111 -0.28 10.61 -1.54
CA PHE A 111 -1.71 10.89 -1.66
C PHE A 111 -1.97 12.30 -2.23
N LYS A 112 -1.32 13.33 -1.68
CA LYS A 112 -1.49 14.72 -2.15
C LYS A 112 -0.95 14.94 -3.55
N ALA A 113 0.20 14.38 -3.88
CA ALA A 113 0.77 14.45 -5.22
C ALA A 113 -0.16 13.79 -6.26
N SER A 114 -0.65 12.60 -5.97
CA SER A 114 -1.55 11.86 -6.87
C SER A 114 -2.86 12.60 -7.13
N THR A 115 -3.44 13.24 -6.10
CA THR A 115 -4.72 13.95 -6.25
C THR A 115 -4.57 15.35 -6.85
N HIS A 116 -3.59 16.15 -6.39
CA HIS A 116 -3.48 17.56 -6.81
C HIS A 116 -2.60 17.76 -8.04
N MET A 117 -1.62 16.89 -8.26
CA MET A 117 -0.71 16.97 -9.41
C MET A 117 -1.07 15.95 -10.49
N GLY A 118 -1.48 14.74 -10.09
CA GLY A 118 -1.85 13.67 -11.00
C GLY A 118 -3.33 13.65 -11.41
N GLY A 119 -4.18 14.51 -10.83
CA GLY A 119 -5.62 14.54 -11.13
C GLY A 119 -6.39 13.29 -10.70
N GLY A 120 -5.82 12.48 -9.80
CA GLY A 120 -6.44 11.24 -9.33
C GLY A 120 -7.62 11.49 -8.41
N GLU A 121 -8.70 10.72 -8.59
CA GLU A 121 -9.79 10.61 -7.61
C GLU A 121 -9.53 9.45 -6.65
N ILE A 122 -10.02 9.58 -5.44
CA ILE A 122 -9.77 8.62 -4.37
C ILE A 122 -11.04 8.16 -3.68
N ALA A 123 -10.99 6.97 -3.11
CA ALA A 123 -11.89 6.51 -2.06
C ALA A 123 -11.07 6.27 -0.79
N ALA A 124 -11.51 6.83 0.33
CA ALA A 124 -10.83 6.69 1.61
C ALA A 124 -11.74 6.06 2.65
N MET A 125 -11.23 5.06 3.36
CA MET A 125 -11.93 4.40 4.46
C MET A 125 -10.98 4.18 5.64
N VAL A 126 -11.49 4.34 6.85
CA VAL A 126 -10.76 4.04 8.08
C VAL A 126 -10.88 2.53 8.35
N MET A 127 -9.73 1.86 8.45
CA MET A 127 -9.66 0.43 8.75
C MET A 127 -9.40 0.16 10.23
N GLY A 128 -9.86 -1.00 10.72
CA GLY A 128 -9.68 -1.42 12.12
C GLY A 128 -10.84 -1.05 13.04
N THR A 129 -11.90 -0.49 12.52
CA THR A 129 -13.16 -0.20 13.22
C THR A 129 -14.11 -1.40 13.14
N LYS A 130 -15.07 -1.50 14.09
CA LYS A 130 -16.09 -2.56 14.09
C LYS A 130 -17.09 -2.43 12.94
N VAL A 131 -17.30 -1.22 12.45
CA VAL A 131 -18.18 -0.90 11.33
C VAL A 131 -17.39 -0.07 10.31
N PRO A 132 -17.73 -0.11 9.02
CA PRO A 132 -17.07 0.74 8.02
C PRO A 132 -17.20 2.23 8.38
N CYS A 133 -16.07 2.93 8.40
CA CYS A 133 -16.01 4.35 8.72
C CYS A 133 -15.36 5.13 7.58
N VAL A 134 -16.02 6.20 7.18
CA VAL A 134 -15.50 7.12 6.15
C VAL A 134 -15.04 8.41 6.82
N LEU A 135 -13.81 8.80 6.51
CA LEU A 135 -13.27 10.10 6.89
C LEU A 135 -12.53 10.68 5.68
N THR A 136 -13.14 11.65 5.02
CA THR A 136 -12.56 12.32 3.86
C THR A 136 -11.87 13.62 4.26
N SER A 137 -10.90 14.06 3.44
CA SER A 137 -10.29 15.38 3.59
C SER A 137 -11.34 16.48 3.39
N ARG A 138 -11.22 17.59 4.13
CA ARG A 138 -12.06 18.79 3.95
C ARG A 138 -12.00 19.34 2.52
N GLY A 139 -10.86 19.24 1.87
CA GLY A 139 -10.65 19.63 0.46
C GLY A 139 -10.94 18.53 -0.57
N GLY A 140 -11.57 17.42 -0.16
CA GLY A 140 -11.94 16.34 -1.09
C GLY A 140 -13.10 16.73 -2.00
N SER A 141 -13.05 16.29 -3.27
CA SER A 141 -14.11 16.48 -4.27
C SER A 141 -15.41 15.76 -3.86
N SER A 142 -16.51 16.09 -4.50
CA SER A 142 -17.79 15.38 -4.32
C SER A 142 -17.65 13.91 -4.74
N LEU A 143 -16.85 13.60 -5.77
CA LEU A 143 -16.56 12.24 -6.23
C LEU A 143 -15.77 11.45 -5.20
N THR A 144 -14.73 12.04 -4.58
CA THR A 144 -14.00 11.43 -3.47
C THR A 144 -14.92 11.02 -2.32
N LYS A 145 -15.89 11.86 -1.96
CA LYS A 145 -16.88 11.55 -0.92
C LYS A 145 -17.79 10.40 -1.33
N LEU A 146 -18.31 10.45 -2.56
CA LEU A 146 -19.17 9.41 -3.12
C LEU A 146 -18.44 8.05 -3.16
N TYR A 147 -17.24 8.00 -3.71
CA TYR A 147 -16.46 6.77 -3.80
C TYR A 147 -16.08 6.21 -2.42
N SER A 148 -15.81 7.08 -1.46
CA SER A 148 -15.52 6.65 -0.09
C SER A 148 -16.74 6.00 0.58
N ILE A 149 -17.94 6.55 0.37
CA ILE A 149 -19.20 5.97 0.84
C ILE A 149 -19.47 4.63 0.13
N ALA A 150 -19.29 4.58 -1.19
CA ALA A 150 -19.48 3.35 -1.96
C ALA A 150 -18.53 2.22 -1.48
N LEU A 151 -17.26 2.54 -1.23
CA LEU A 151 -16.29 1.59 -0.68
C LEU A 151 -16.71 1.09 0.72
N ALA A 152 -17.21 1.99 1.58
CA ALA A 152 -17.71 1.61 2.90
C ALA A 152 -18.95 0.70 2.80
N CYS A 153 -19.85 0.96 1.85
CA CYS A 153 -21.01 0.08 1.59
C CYS A 153 -20.57 -1.32 1.14
N LEU A 154 -19.54 -1.44 0.29
CA LEU A 154 -18.95 -2.73 -0.09
C LEU A 154 -18.38 -3.46 1.12
N ALA A 155 -17.76 -2.73 2.05
CA ALA A 155 -17.13 -3.29 3.24
C ALA A 155 -18.13 -3.67 4.36
N ALA A 156 -19.38 -3.21 4.28
CA ALA A 156 -20.45 -3.49 5.23
C ALA A 156 -21.14 -4.86 5.02
N LYS A 157 -20.85 -5.51 3.89
CA LYS A 157 -21.34 -6.88 3.56
C LYS A 157 -20.45 -7.93 4.20
#